data_6dea5588cc3c1c44c1566fc3ea8bce39
#
_entry.id   6dea5588cc3c1c44c1566fc3ea8bce39
#
_cell.length_a   1.000
_cell.length_b   1.000
_cell.length_c   1.000
_cell.angle_alpha   90.00
_cell.angle_beta   90.00
_cell.angle_gamma   90.00
#
_symmetry.space_group_name_H-M   'P 1'
#
loop_
_entity.id
_entity.type
_entity.pdbx_description
1 polymer ?
#
loop_
_entity_poly.entity_id
_entity_poly.type
_entity_poly.pdbx_seq_one_letter_code
_entity_poly.pdbx_strand_id
1 'polypeptide(L)'
;MEKREQLYEGKAKKVFATDDPEFLIVSYKDDATAFNGRKKGTIVGKGVINNRMSNLLMQRLEKAGIPTHFVEELSDRETLVKKVSIVPLEVIVRNIAAGSFSVRYGVEEGFVFETPTIEFSYKNDELGDPLMDEYHAIAMKLATKEEIETIKKYAFGVNEQLKAFWAECGVTLVDFKLEFGRLSDGTIVLADEISPDTCRLWDSKTGEKLDKDRFRRDLGGVEDAYTEVMKRLKAHM
;
A
#
# COMPACT_ATOMS: atom_id res chain seq x y z
N MET A 1 -16.88 9.10 -17.38
CA MET A 1 -16.12 7.91 -17.84
C MET A 1 -16.95 6.69 -17.53
N GLU A 2 -17.21 5.86 -18.54
CA GLU A 2 -18.13 4.73 -18.43
C GLU A 2 -17.36 3.45 -18.08
N LYS A 3 -17.83 2.70 -17.07
CA LYS A 3 -17.26 1.42 -16.65
C LYS A 3 -17.57 0.35 -17.70
N ARG A 4 -16.55 -0.41 -18.09
CA ARG A 4 -16.62 -1.49 -19.10
C ARG A 4 -16.35 -2.86 -18.45
N GLU A 5 -15.85 -3.82 -19.22
CA GLU A 5 -15.60 -5.19 -18.79
C GLU A 5 -14.56 -5.28 -17.65
N GLN A 6 -14.70 -6.31 -16.84
CA GLN A 6 -13.71 -6.65 -15.81
C GLN A 6 -12.45 -7.23 -16.47
N LEU A 7 -11.31 -6.60 -16.25
CA LEU A 7 -10.00 -7.02 -16.76
C LEU A 7 -9.29 -8.00 -15.82
N TYR A 8 -9.44 -7.76 -14.51
CA TYR A 8 -8.69 -8.50 -13.49
C TYR A 8 -9.46 -8.55 -12.17
N GLU A 9 -9.26 -9.64 -11.42
CA GLU A 9 -9.70 -9.74 -10.03
C GLU A 9 -8.56 -10.29 -9.18
N GLY A 10 -8.12 -9.46 -8.22
CA GLY A 10 -7.13 -9.82 -7.23
C GLY A 10 -7.74 -10.20 -5.88
N LYS A 11 -6.86 -10.33 -4.88
CA LYS A 11 -7.22 -10.70 -3.50
C LYS A 11 -8.17 -9.69 -2.85
N ALA A 12 -7.96 -8.40 -3.09
CA ALA A 12 -8.69 -7.30 -2.44
C ALA A 12 -9.44 -6.37 -3.40
N LYS A 13 -9.23 -6.48 -4.70
CA LYS A 13 -9.72 -5.53 -5.71
C LYS A 13 -10.14 -6.22 -7.00
N LYS A 14 -11.08 -5.59 -7.70
CA LYS A 14 -11.42 -5.82 -9.10
C LYS A 14 -11.00 -4.62 -9.92
N VAL A 15 -10.54 -4.84 -11.13
CA VAL A 15 -10.12 -3.80 -12.08
C VAL A 15 -10.98 -3.89 -13.33
N PHE A 16 -11.51 -2.76 -13.76
CA PHE A 16 -12.39 -2.65 -14.92
C PHE A 16 -11.80 -1.69 -15.95
N ALA A 17 -12.00 -1.99 -17.22
CA ALA A 17 -11.77 -1.06 -18.32
C ALA A 17 -12.75 0.12 -18.23
N THR A 18 -12.40 1.20 -18.93
CA THR A 18 -13.30 2.33 -19.17
C THR A 18 -13.45 2.57 -20.68
N ASP A 19 -14.27 3.53 -21.04
CA ASP A 19 -14.40 4.03 -22.42
C ASP A 19 -13.16 4.80 -22.92
N ASP A 20 -12.21 5.14 -22.01
CA ASP A 20 -10.91 5.69 -22.34
C ASP A 20 -9.79 4.71 -21.93
N PRO A 21 -8.95 4.23 -22.88
CA PRO A 21 -7.94 3.23 -22.61
C PRO A 21 -6.82 3.67 -21.66
N GLU A 22 -6.67 4.98 -21.38
CA GLU A 22 -5.68 5.51 -20.45
C GLU A 22 -6.14 5.45 -18.98
N PHE A 23 -7.39 5.03 -18.72
CA PHE A 23 -7.96 4.98 -17.37
C PHE A 23 -8.59 3.64 -17.04
N LEU A 24 -8.58 3.31 -15.76
CA LEU A 24 -9.21 2.10 -15.21
C LEU A 24 -10.09 2.48 -14.02
N ILE A 25 -11.05 1.62 -13.70
CA ILE A 25 -11.81 1.70 -12.44
C ILE A 25 -11.37 0.55 -11.54
N VAL A 26 -10.94 0.89 -10.34
CA VAL A 26 -10.61 -0.07 -9.28
C VAL A 26 -11.76 -0.14 -8.30
N SER A 27 -12.26 -1.34 -8.05
CA SER A 27 -13.35 -1.62 -7.09
C SER A 27 -12.82 -2.46 -5.93
N TYR A 28 -12.95 -1.95 -4.71
CA TYR A 28 -12.39 -2.56 -3.50
C TYR A 28 -13.35 -3.56 -2.86
N LYS A 29 -12.82 -4.73 -2.48
CA LYS A 29 -13.53 -5.85 -1.87
C LYS A 29 -13.31 -5.88 -0.35
N ASP A 30 -14.21 -6.56 0.35
CA ASP A 30 -14.06 -6.86 1.79
C ASP A 30 -13.26 -8.15 2.05
N ASP A 31 -12.89 -8.87 0.99
CA ASP A 31 -12.07 -10.07 1.08
C ASP A 31 -10.71 -9.75 1.71
N ALA A 32 -10.29 -10.55 2.66
CA ALA A 32 -9.00 -10.46 3.31
C ALA A 32 -8.23 -11.77 3.16
N THR A 33 -6.95 -11.66 2.82
CA THR A 33 -6.04 -12.80 2.75
C THR A 33 -4.75 -12.48 3.49
N ALA A 34 -4.14 -13.51 4.09
CA ALA A 34 -2.82 -13.43 4.70
C ALA A 34 -2.01 -14.68 4.37
N PHE A 35 -0.68 -14.60 4.55
CA PHE A 35 0.26 -15.70 4.36
C PHE A 35 0.12 -16.35 2.96
N ASN A 36 0.20 -15.53 1.91
CA ASN A 36 0.07 -15.96 0.51
C ASN A 36 -1.24 -16.72 0.24
N GLY A 37 -2.35 -16.23 0.79
CA GLY A 37 -3.68 -16.81 0.59
C GLY A 37 -4.00 -18.05 1.43
N ARG A 38 -3.09 -18.47 2.33
CA ARG A 38 -3.36 -19.60 3.25
C ARG A 38 -4.43 -19.26 4.29
N LYS A 39 -4.52 -18.00 4.71
CA LYS A 39 -5.60 -17.51 5.55
C LYS A 39 -6.51 -16.62 4.72
N LYS A 40 -7.80 -16.93 4.76
CA LYS A 40 -8.86 -16.19 4.02
C LYS A 40 -9.97 -15.83 4.98
N GLY A 41 -10.62 -14.69 4.74
CA GLY A 41 -11.77 -14.23 5.51
C GLY A 41 -12.36 -12.98 4.88
N THR A 42 -13.31 -12.40 5.57
CA THR A 42 -13.95 -11.13 5.19
C THR A 42 -13.81 -10.17 6.37
N ILE A 43 -13.45 -8.93 6.07
CA ILE A 43 -13.45 -7.82 7.04
C ILE A 43 -14.50 -6.84 6.52
N VAL A 44 -15.64 -6.80 7.18
CA VAL A 44 -16.80 -6.01 6.74
C VAL A 44 -16.46 -4.52 6.72
N GLY A 45 -16.73 -3.87 5.59
CA GLY A 45 -16.43 -2.44 5.40
C GLY A 45 -14.98 -2.12 5.02
N LYS A 46 -14.09 -3.11 5.00
CA LYS A 46 -12.68 -2.92 4.63
C LYS A 46 -12.52 -2.23 3.27
N GLY A 47 -13.28 -2.65 2.27
CA GLY A 47 -13.19 -2.09 0.92
C GLY A 47 -13.51 -0.60 0.89
N VAL A 48 -14.50 -0.15 1.64
CA VAL A 48 -14.84 1.28 1.76
C VAL A 48 -13.71 2.06 2.44
N ILE A 49 -13.17 1.54 3.53
CA ILE A 49 -12.09 2.19 4.28
C ILE A 49 -10.83 2.28 3.43
N ASN A 50 -10.43 1.17 2.80
CA ASN A 50 -9.22 1.12 1.97
C ASN A 50 -9.31 2.05 0.76
N ASN A 51 -10.46 2.08 0.07
CA ASN A 51 -10.70 2.99 -1.04
C ASN A 51 -10.54 4.45 -0.61
N ARG A 52 -11.28 4.88 0.39
CA ARG A 52 -11.27 6.27 0.86
C ARG A 52 -9.94 6.69 1.45
N MET A 53 -9.32 5.83 2.26
CA MET A 53 -8.00 6.13 2.85
C MET A 53 -6.94 6.29 1.76
N SER A 54 -6.87 5.37 0.79
CA SER A 54 -5.95 5.48 -0.34
C SER A 54 -6.16 6.76 -1.12
N ASN A 55 -7.39 7.11 -1.44
CA ASN A 55 -7.72 8.33 -2.20
C ASN A 55 -7.28 9.60 -1.46
N LEU A 56 -7.56 9.70 -0.17
CA LEU A 56 -7.17 10.86 0.65
C LEU A 56 -5.65 10.98 0.77
N LEU A 57 -4.97 9.86 1.04
CA LEU A 57 -3.51 9.86 1.19
C LEU A 57 -2.80 10.13 -0.14
N MET A 58 -3.28 9.56 -1.27
CA MET A 58 -2.71 9.85 -2.59
C MET A 58 -2.86 11.33 -2.97
N GLN A 59 -4.01 11.95 -2.72
CA GLN A 59 -4.19 13.39 -2.95
C GLN A 59 -3.24 14.24 -2.09
N ARG A 60 -3.00 13.84 -0.84
CA ARG A 60 -2.02 14.50 0.02
C ARG A 60 -0.59 14.37 -0.55
N LEU A 61 -0.22 13.19 -1.03
CA LEU A 61 1.08 12.95 -1.63
C LEU A 61 1.28 13.73 -2.93
N GLU A 62 0.26 13.85 -3.77
CA GLU A 62 0.31 14.69 -4.98
C GLU A 62 0.56 16.16 -4.66
N LYS A 63 -0.07 16.70 -3.60
CA LYS A 63 0.21 18.05 -3.11
C LYS A 63 1.66 18.20 -2.62
N ALA A 64 2.29 17.13 -2.17
CA ALA A 64 3.70 17.09 -1.78
C ALA A 64 4.66 16.80 -2.96
N GLY A 65 4.16 16.71 -4.20
CA GLY A 65 4.96 16.50 -5.40
C GLY A 65 5.29 15.04 -5.71
N ILE A 66 4.60 14.09 -5.11
CA ILE A 66 4.74 12.66 -5.42
C ILE A 66 3.59 12.26 -6.35
N PRO A 67 3.86 11.94 -7.61
CA PRO A 67 2.80 11.61 -8.58
C PRO A 67 2.18 10.26 -8.25
N THR A 68 0.85 10.18 -8.39
CA THR A 68 0.09 8.96 -8.17
C THR A 68 -0.79 8.62 -9.37
N HIS A 69 -1.35 7.41 -9.36
CA HIS A 69 -2.32 6.99 -10.36
C HIS A 69 -3.75 7.48 -10.07
N PHE A 70 -4.00 8.06 -8.90
CA PHE A 70 -5.32 8.56 -8.50
C PHE A 70 -5.83 9.62 -9.48
N VAL A 71 -7.13 9.57 -9.79
CA VAL A 71 -7.84 10.58 -10.58
C VAL A 71 -9.05 11.10 -9.82
N GLU A 72 -10.00 10.22 -9.49
CA GLU A 72 -11.27 10.62 -8.87
C GLU A 72 -11.89 9.46 -8.09
N GLU A 73 -12.46 9.74 -6.91
CA GLU A 73 -13.32 8.79 -6.19
C GLU A 73 -14.71 8.77 -6.82
N LEU A 74 -15.11 7.63 -7.38
CA LEU A 74 -16.41 7.48 -8.05
C LEU A 74 -17.51 7.05 -7.08
N SER A 75 -17.18 6.28 -6.07
CA SER A 75 -18.10 5.81 -5.05
C SER A 75 -17.33 5.40 -3.78
N ASP A 76 -18.04 4.94 -2.77
CA ASP A 76 -17.43 4.43 -1.54
C ASP A 76 -16.38 3.33 -1.78
N ARG A 77 -16.51 2.58 -2.88
CA ARG A 77 -15.66 1.42 -3.19
C ARG A 77 -14.91 1.53 -4.51
N GLU A 78 -15.17 2.54 -5.30
CA GLU A 78 -14.63 2.64 -6.65
C GLU A 78 -13.88 3.95 -6.85
N THR A 79 -12.72 3.83 -7.48
CA THR A 79 -11.85 4.94 -7.83
C THR A 79 -11.44 4.83 -9.29
N LEU A 80 -11.51 5.95 -10.00
CA LEU A 80 -10.90 6.14 -11.31
C LEU A 80 -9.41 6.36 -11.12
N VAL A 81 -8.61 5.59 -11.84
CA VAL A 81 -7.14 5.68 -11.79
C VAL A 81 -6.56 5.75 -13.19
N LYS A 82 -5.40 6.37 -13.33
CA LYS A 82 -4.59 6.27 -14.55
C LYS A 82 -4.17 4.82 -14.76
N LYS A 83 -4.25 4.34 -15.98
CA LYS A 83 -3.75 3.01 -16.34
C LYS A 83 -2.23 3.02 -16.27
N VAL A 84 -1.67 2.05 -15.58
CA VAL A 84 -0.24 1.85 -15.46
C VAL A 84 0.17 0.43 -15.80
N SER A 85 1.39 0.27 -16.29
CA SER A 85 2.08 -1.01 -16.30
C SER A 85 2.83 -1.15 -14.97
N ILE A 86 2.39 -2.04 -14.11
CA ILE A 86 3.01 -2.22 -12.79
C ILE A 86 4.47 -2.64 -12.95
N VAL A 87 5.36 -1.93 -12.24
CA VAL A 87 6.73 -2.39 -12.03
C VAL A 87 6.64 -3.60 -11.10
N PRO A 88 7.13 -4.79 -11.51
CA PRO A 88 6.87 -6.02 -10.76
C PRO A 88 7.73 -6.13 -9.48
N LEU A 89 7.71 -5.08 -8.67
CA LEU A 89 8.39 -4.96 -7.39
C LEU A 89 7.42 -4.48 -6.32
N GLU A 90 7.37 -5.16 -5.19
CA GLU A 90 6.87 -4.60 -3.95
C GLU A 90 7.98 -3.79 -3.30
N VAL A 91 7.66 -2.58 -2.86
CA VAL A 91 8.62 -1.66 -2.23
C VAL A 91 8.19 -1.43 -0.78
N ILE A 92 9.03 -1.86 0.15
CA ILE A 92 8.70 -1.84 1.58
C ILE A 92 9.63 -0.88 2.30
N VAL A 93 9.07 0.14 2.94
CA VAL A 93 9.82 1.07 3.79
C VAL A 93 9.48 0.79 5.26
N ARG A 94 10.51 0.71 6.11
CA ARG A 94 10.31 0.43 7.54
C ARG A 94 11.01 1.46 8.41
N ASN A 95 10.26 1.94 9.39
CA ASN A 95 10.75 2.82 10.46
C ASN A 95 11.02 2.03 11.75
N ILE A 96 10.32 0.91 11.92
CA ILE A 96 10.34 0.07 13.12
C ILE A 96 10.35 -1.40 12.67
N ALA A 97 11.11 -2.24 13.36
CA ALA A 97 11.14 -3.66 13.08
C ALA A 97 9.80 -4.32 13.43
N ALA A 98 9.21 -5.04 12.47
CA ALA A 98 7.98 -5.81 12.67
C ALA A 98 7.83 -6.91 11.62
N GLY A 99 6.94 -7.86 11.90
CA GLY A 99 6.56 -8.91 10.95
C GLY A 99 7.73 -9.70 10.41
N SER A 100 7.82 -9.86 9.08
CA SER A 100 8.84 -10.65 8.42
C SER A 100 10.28 -10.14 8.64
N PHE A 101 10.46 -8.83 8.86
CA PHE A 101 11.78 -8.27 9.16
C PHE A 101 12.31 -8.81 10.49
N SER A 102 11.50 -8.73 11.56
CA SER A 102 11.86 -9.23 12.88
C SER A 102 12.20 -10.72 12.85
N VAL A 103 11.38 -11.51 12.16
CA VAL A 103 11.61 -12.97 12.03
C VAL A 103 12.89 -13.27 11.25
N ARG A 104 13.10 -12.60 10.13
CA ARG A 104 14.20 -12.88 9.20
C ARG A 104 15.57 -12.51 9.77
N TYR A 105 15.63 -11.40 10.50
CA TYR A 105 16.90 -10.87 11.02
C TYR A 105 17.07 -11.07 12.52
N GLY A 106 16.11 -11.68 13.21
CA GLY A 106 16.18 -11.87 14.67
C GLY A 106 16.14 -10.58 15.47
N VAL A 107 15.56 -9.53 14.90
CA VAL A 107 15.42 -8.21 15.56
C VAL A 107 14.09 -8.18 16.32
N GLU A 108 14.11 -7.71 17.56
CA GLU A 108 12.91 -7.60 18.37
C GLU A 108 11.85 -6.70 17.72
N GLU A 109 10.58 -7.13 17.73
CA GLU A 109 9.46 -6.32 17.25
C GLU A 109 9.35 -5.04 18.09
N GLY A 110 9.30 -3.90 17.43
CA GLY A 110 9.26 -2.60 18.09
C GLY A 110 10.62 -1.88 18.13
N PHE A 111 11.70 -2.53 17.68
CA PHE A 111 13.00 -1.86 17.57
C PHE A 111 12.92 -0.72 16.54
N VAL A 112 13.19 0.50 16.99
CA VAL A 112 13.12 1.73 16.16
C VAL A 112 14.44 1.92 15.41
N PHE A 113 14.36 2.06 14.09
CA PHE A 113 15.54 2.33 13.28
C PHE A 113 15.95 3.81 13.37
N GLU A 114 17.25 4.07 13.44
CA GLU A 114 17.79 5.46 13.37
C GLU A 114 17.48 6.08 12.00
N THR A 115 17.59 5.28 10.94
CA THR A 115 17.23 5.65 9.57
C THR A 115 16.25 4.61 9.01
N PRO A 116 15.23 5.01 8.24
CA PRO A 116 14.33 4.05 7.64
C PRO A 116 15.08 3.15 6.66
N THR A 117 14.69 1.88 6.61
CA THR A 117 15.20 0.93 5.60
C THR A 117 14.22 0.78 4.45
N ILE A 118 14.74 0.38 3.28
CA ILE A 118 13.95 0.02 2.11
C ILE A 118 14.28 -1.39 1.67
N GLU A 119 13.26 -2.16 1.33
CA GLU A 119 13.37 -3.52 0.80
C GLU A 119 12.60 -3.62 -0.51
N PHE A 120 13.07 -4.46 -1.42
CA PHE A 120 12.34 -4.86 -2.62
C PHE A 120 11.98 -6.34 -2.53
N SER A 121 10.77 -6.68 -3.01
CA SER A 121 10.38 -8.07 -3.28
C SER A 121 9.93 -8.19 -4.74
N TYR A 122 10.29 -9.30 -5.37
CA TYR A 122 9.76 -9.61 -6.69
C TYR A 122 8.29 -9.95 -6.56
N LYS A 123 7.43 -9.14 -7.19
CA LYS A 123 5.98 -9.36 -7.20
C LYS A 123 5.62 -10.56 -8.05
N ASN A 124 5.62 -11.74 -7.42
CA ASN A 124 5.30 -13.00 -8.04
C ASN A 124 4.67 -13.95 -7.01
N ASP A 125 3.35 -14.04 -7.02
CA ASP A 125 2.57 -14.85 -6.06
C ASP A 125 2.99 -16.34 -6.06
N GLU A 126 3.38 -16.89 -7.21
CA GLU A 126 3.79 -18.30 -7.32
C GLU A 126 5.12 -18.57 -6.60
N LEU A 127 6.00 -17.58 -6.58
CA LEU A 127 7.28 -17.65 -5.88
C LEU A 127 7.19 -17.14 -4.43
N GLY A 128 6.03 -16.64 -4.00
CA GLY A 128 5.82 -16.11 -2.65
C GLY A 128 6.48 -14.75 -2.40
N ASP A 129 6.57 -13.91 -3.45
CA ASP A 129 7.11 -12.55 -3.41
C ASP A 129 8.51 -12.47 -2.75
N PRO A 130 9.52 -13.18 -3.31
CA PRO A 130 10.83 -13.28 -2.68
C PRO A 130 11.54 -11.92 -2.59
N LEU A 131 12.25 -11.71 -1.49
CA LEU A 131 13.14 -10.55 -1.36
C LEU A 131 14.18 -10.55 -2.48
N MET A 132 14.45 -9.36 -3.00
CA MET A 132 15.55 -9.14 -3.95
C MET A 132 16.19 -7.78 -3.73
N ASP A 133 17.44 -7.64 -4.12
CA ASP A 133 18.08 -6.35 -4.17
C ASP A 133 17.89 -5.66 -5.53
N GLU A 134 18.29 -4.39 -5.61
CA GLU A 134 18.14 -3.59 -6.83
C GLU A 134 18.96 -4.13 -8.01
N TYR A 135 20.09 -4.78 -7.76
CA TYR A 135 20.93 -5.33 -8.82
C TYR A 135 20.28 -6.57 -9.45
N HIS A 136 19.59 -7.40 -8.65
CA HIS A 136 18.78 -8.50 -9.19
C HIS A 136 17.63 -7.98 -10.04
N ALA A 137 16.91 -6.94 -9.58
CA ALA A 137 15.82 -6.35 -10.33
C ALA A 137 16.29 -5.78 -11.68
N ILE A 138 17.43 -5.11 -11.71
CA ILE A 138 18.04 -4.60 -12.94
C ILE A 138 18.48 -5.73 -13.87
N ALA A 139 19.19 -6.73 -13.33
CA ALA A 139 19.69 -7.87 -14.12
C ALA A 139 18.54 -8.67 -14.76
N MET A 140 17.43 -8.82 -14.05
CA MET A 140 16.21 -9.47 -14.53
C MET A 140 15.35 -8.57 -15.43
N LYS A 141 15.76 -7.31 -15.66
CA LYS A 141 15.02 -6.33 -16.47
C LYS A 141 13.60 -6.03 -15.94
N LEU A 142 13.40 -6.13 -14.64
CA LEU A 142 12.14 -5.77 -14.00
C LEU A 142 11.97 -4.25 -13.91
N ALA A 143 13.09 -3.55 -13.69
CA ALA A 143 13.18 -2.09 -13.69
C ALA A 143 14.55 -1.65 -14.15
N THR A 144 14.67 -0.43 -14.68
CA THR A 144 15.96 0.21 -14.95
C THR A 144 16.56 0.80 -13.68
N LYS A 145 17.85 1.14 -13.73
CA LYS A 145 18.50 1.83 -12.60
C LYS A 145 17.81 3.17 -12.29
N GLU A 146 17.48 3.93 -13.32
CA GLU A 146 16.84 5.24 -13.21
C GLU A 146 15.43 5.13 -12.61
N GLU A 147 14.68 4.08 -12.98
CA GLU A 147 13.38 3.78 -12.38
C GLU A 147 13.52 3.43 -10.89
N ILE A 148 14.50 2.61 -10.54
CA ILE A 148 14.74 2.24 -9.13
C ILE A 148 15.12 3.46 -8.29
N GLU A 149 15.99 4.34 -8.79
CA GLU A 149 16.34 5.57 -8.09
C GLU A 149 15.12 6.49 -7.91
N THR A 150 14.27 6.59 -8.93
CA THR A 150 13.00 7.34 -8.85
C THR A 150 12.05 6.72 -7.82
N ILE A 151 11.89 5.40 -7.84
CA ILE A 151 11.07 4.66 -6.88
C ILE A 151 11.57 4.87 -5.45
N LYS A 152 12.88 4.76 -5.21
CA LYS A 152 13.49 4.98 -3.89
C LYS A 152 13.21 6.41 -3.40
N LYS A 153 13.42 7.41 -4.26
CA LYS A 153 13.13 8.81 -3.95
C LYS A 153 11.66 9.01 -3.54
N TYR A 154 10.73 8.46 -4.33
CA TYR A 154 9.30 8.58 -4.00
C TYR A 154 8.94 7.79 -2.74
N ALA A 155 9.44 6.59 -2.56
CA ALA A 155 9.15 5.76 -1.38
C ALA A 155 9.60 6.44 -0.08
N PHE A 156 10.79 7.05 -0.04
CA PHE A 156 11.23 7.82 1.11
C PHE A 156 10.44 9.12 1.28
N GLY A 157 10.10 9.81 0.19
CA GLY A 157 9.20 10.98 0.25
C GLY A 157 7.82 10.63 0.80
N VAL A 158 7.24 9.49 0.38
CA VAL A 158 6.00 8.95 0.97
C VAL A 158 6.18 8.71 2.47
N ASN A 159 7.31 8.11 2.88
CA ASN A 159 7.58 7.84 4.28
C ASN A 159 7.59 9.14 5.13
N GLU A 160 8.28 10.17 4.67
CA GLU A 160 8.32 11.47 5.36
C GLU A 160 6.92 12.06 5.53
N GLN A 161 6.13 12.09 4.46
CA GLN A 161 4.79 12.65 4.48
C GLN A 161 3.83 11.84 5.37
N LEU A 162 3.83 10.52 5.22
CA LEU A 162 2.93 9.67 5.99
C LEU A 162 3.33 9.57 7.46
N LYS A 163 4.62 9.52 7.78
CA LYS A 163 5.11 9.47 9.15
C LYS A 163 4.70 10.73 9.93
N ALA A 164 4.86 11.92 9.32
CA ALA A 164 4.44 13.18 9.92
C ALA A 164 2.91 13.22 10.11
N PHE A 165 2.15 12.88 9.08
CA PHE A 165 0.70 12.87 9.11
C PHE A 165 0.12 11.90 10.15
N TRP A 166 0.60 10.67 10.18
CA TRP A 166 0.13 9.68 11.15
C TRP A 166 0.47 10.06 12.60
N ALA A 167 1.63 10.73 12.83
CA ALA A 167 1.98 11.25 14.15
C ALA A 167 0.96 12.30 14.64
N GLU A 168 0.49 13.19 13.78
CA GLU A 168 -0.60 14.14 14.07
C GLU A 168 -1.90 13.40 14.45
N CYS A 169 -2.18 12.28 13.81
CA CYS A 169 -3.33 11.42 14.11
C CYS A 169 -3.19 10.56 15.38
N GLY A 170 -2.08 10.67 16.12
CA GLY A 170 -1.78 9.82 17.27
C GLY A 170 -1.52 8.36 16.87
N VAL A 171 -0.97 8.14 15.68
CA VAL A 171 -0.65 6.83 15.11
C VAL A 171 0.83 6.78 14.75
N THR A 172 1.48 5.67 15.06
CA THR A 172 2.87 5.38 14.67
C THR A 172 2.86 4.59 13.37
N LEU A 173 3.48 5.14 12.32
CA LEU A 173 3.74 4.42 11.08
C LEU A 173 4.96 3.52 11.26
N VAL A 174 4.74 2.22 11.34
CA VAL A 174 5.78 1.20 11.56
C VAL A 174 6.49 0.88 10.25
N ASP A 175 5.74 0.41 9.29
CA ASP A 175 6.19 0.10 7.93
C ASP A 175 5.02 0.14 6.95
N PHE A 176 5.33 0.10 5.67
CA PHE A 176 4.33 0.03 4.63
C PHE A 176 4.92 -0.55 3.33
N LYS A 177 4.05 -1.12 2.53
CA LYS A 177 4.32 -1.63 1.18
C LYS A 177 3.72 -0.70 0.14
N LEU A 178 4.49 -0.35 -0.88
CA LEU A 178 4.07 0.41 -2.04
C LEU A 178 4.26 -0.43 -3.32
N GLU A 179 3.47 -0.10 -4.32
CA GLU A 179 3.68 -0.54 -5.69
C GLU A 179 3.73 0.68 -6.61
N PHE A 180 4.57 0.62 -7.62
CA PHE A 180 4.73 1.68 -8.61
C PHE A 180 4.38 1.17 -10.00
N GLY A 181 3.97 2.08 -10.86
CA GLY A 181 3.67 1.74 -12.25
C GLY A 181 4.20 2.78 -13.21
N ARG A 182 4.29 2.37 -14.47
CA ARG A 182 4.65 3.22 -15.61
C ARG A 182 3.40 3.67 -16.32
N LEU A 183 3.25 4.96 -16.51
CA LEU A 183 2.26 5.53 -17.45
C LEU A 183 2.65 5.19 -18.90
N SER A 184 1.79 5.51 -19.86
CA SER A 184 2.03 5.29 -21.29
C SER A 184 3.28 6.02 -21.84
N ASP A 185 3.64 7.14 -21.22
CA ASP A 185 4.87 7.92 -21.53
C ASP A 185 6.12 7.44 -20.78
N GLY A 186 6.03 6.40 -19.95
CA GLY A 186 7.11 5.87 -19.13
C GLY A 186 7.28 6.54 -17.76
N THR A 187 6.50 7.56 -17.44
CA THR A 187 6.57 8.23 -16.13
C THR A 187 6.21 7.26 -15.00
N ILE A 188 7.07 7.20 -13.98
CA ILE A 188 6.82 6.41 -12.77
C ILE A 188 5.86 7.16 -11.85
N VAL A 189 4.80 6.47 -11.43
CA VAL A 189 3.83 6.98 -10.46
C VAL A 189 3.56 5.94 -9.37
N LEU A 190 3.17 6.41 -8.19
CA LEU A 190 2.68 5.55 -7.12
C LEU A 190 1.33 4.98 -7.53
N ALA A 191 1.17 3.68 -7.39
CA ALA A 191 -0.03 2.93 -7.74
C ALA A 191 -0.53 2.09 -6.55
N ASP A 192 -1.37 1.11 -6.82
CA ASP A 192 -1.99 0.20 -5.86
C ASP A 192 -2.79 0.95 -4.78
N GLU A 193 -2.45 0.81 -3.53
CA GLU A 193 -3.15 1.43 -2.40
C GLU A 193 -2.21 1.82 -1.25
N ILE A 194 -2.70 2.74 -0.41
CA ILE A 194 -2.14 3.03 0.91
C ILE A 194 -3.29 2.87 1.91
N SER A 195 -3.25 1.81 2.72
CA SER A 195 -4.36 1.43 3.56
C SER A 195 -3.88 0.61 4.77
N PRO A 196 -4.76 0.25 5.73
CA PRO A 196 -4.41 -0.67 6.81
C PRO A 196 -4.04 -2.09 6.32
N ASP A 197 -4.29 -2.42 5.05
CA ASP A 197 -3.84 -3.67 4.43
C ASP A 197 -2.35 -3.63 4.06
N THR A 198 -1.84 -2.45 3.71
CA THR A 198 -0.47 -2.25 3.21
C THR A 198 0.44 -1.52 4.20
N CYS A 199 -0.13 -0.93 5.27
CA CYS A 199 0.59 -0.24 6.33
C CYS A 199 0.46 -0.97 7.66
N ARG A 200 1.53 -0.99 8.48
CA ARG A 200 1.43 -1.24 9.91
C ARG A 200 1.29 0.07 10.64
N LEU A 201 0.17 0.20 11.33
CA LEU A 201 -0.26 1.40 12.04
C LEU A 201 -0.53 1.04 13.49
N TRP A 202 0.25 1.59 14.42
CA TRP A 202 0.07 1.33 15.84
C TRP A 202 -0.41 2.59 16.56
N ASP A 203 -1.31 2.42 17.52
CA ASP A 203 -1.65 3.52 18.44
C ASP A 203 -0.38 4.02 19.12
N SER A 204 -0.10 5.33 19.06
CA SER A 204 1.17 5.89 19.54
C SER A 204 1.32 5.85 21.07
N LYS A 205 0.22 5.69 21.81
CA LYS A 205 0.22 5.65 23.29
C LYS A 205 0.22 4.21 23.82
N THR A 206 -0.56 3.35 23.20
CA THR A 206 -0.80 1.99 23.70
C THR A 206 -0.02 0.92 22.94
N GLY A 207 0.46 1.22 21.72
CA GLY A 207 1.07 0.23 20.82
C GLY A 207 0.05 -0.73 20.20
N GLU A 208 -1.23 -0.50 20.39
CA GLU A 208 -2.29 -1.33 19.83
C GLU A 208 -2.26 -1.27 18.29
N LYS A 209 -2.44 -2.43 17.67
CA LYS A 209 -2.41 -2.56 16.21
C LYS A 209 -3.74 -2.10 15.62
N LEU A 210 -3.66 -1.13 14.67
CA LEU A 210 -4.82 -0.54 13.99
C LEU A 210 -4.87 -0.94 12.49
N ASP A 211 -4.31 -2.09 12.16
CA ASP A 211 -4.06 -2.55 10.81
C ASP A 211 -4.36 -4.04 10.64
N LYS A 212 -4.02 -4.59 9.47
CA LYS A 212 -4.26 -5.98 9.09
C LYS A 212 -3.54 -7.02 9.97
N ASP A 213 -2.58 -6.63 10.79
CA ASP A 213 -1.95 -7.57 11.71
C ASP A 213 -2.95 -8.12 12.73
N ARG A 214 -4.04 -7.41 13.03
CA ARG A 214 -5.13 -7.98 13.83
C ARG A 214 -5.76 -9.21 13.17
N PHE A 215 -5.95 -9.17 11.86
CA PHE A 215 -6.42 -10.33 11.08
C PHE A 215 -5.34 -11.41 10.95
N ARG A 216 -4.09 -11.04 10.65
CA ARG A 216 -2.98 -11.98 10.51
C ARG A 216 -2.73 -12.81 11.77
N ARG A 217 -2.85 -12.16 12.94
CA ARG A 217 -2.47 -12.69 14.27
C ARG A 217 -3.66 -13.11 15.14
N ASP A 218 -4.88 -13.10 14.60
CA ASP A 218 -6.13 -13.44 15.32
C ASP A 218 -6.36 -12.63 16.60
N LEU A 219 -6.05 -11.32 16.55
CA LEU A 219 -6.19 -10.44 17.71
C LEU A 219 -7.63 -9.97 17.96
N GLY A 220 -8.55 -10.24 17.03
CA GLY A 220 -9.92 -9.75 17.08
C GLY A 220 -10.06 -8.24 16.82
N GLY A 221 -11.30 -7.73 16.75
CA GLY A 221 -11.61 -6.31 16.61
C GLY A 221 -11.01 -5.65 15.35
N VAL A 222 -10.94 -6.38 14.24
CA VAL A 222 -10.31 -5.90 13.00
C VAL A 222 -11.11 -4.74 12.40
N GLU A 223 -12.43 -4.88 12.32
CA GLU A 223 -13.35 -3.86 11.80
C GLU A 223 -13.30 -2.58 12.63
N ASP A 224 -13.25 -2.72 13.96
CA ASP A 224 -13.16 -1.59 14.89
C ASP A 224 -11.82 -0.84 14.69
N ALA A 225 -10.72 -1.57 14.54
CA ALA A 225 -9.41 -0.97 14.29
C ALA A 225 -9.37 -0.20 12.96
N TYR A 226 -9.93 -0.75 11.88
CA TYR A 226 -10.01 -0.06 10.59
C TYR A 226 -10.89 1.20 10.67
N THR A 227 -12.00 1.10 11.39
CA THR A 227 -12.90 2.23 11.63
C THR A 227 -12.21 3.32 12.45
N GLU A 228 -11.49 2.95 13.50
CA GLU A 228 -10.77 3.90 14.36
C GLU A 228 -9.67 4.63 13.60
N VAL A 229 -8.83 3.92 12.83
CA VAL A 229 -7.76 4.58 12.07
C VAL A 229 -8.34 5.50 10.98
N MET A 230 -9.44 5.12 10.34
CA MET A 230 -10.14 5.96 9.37
C MET A 230 -10.75 7.21 10.02
N LYS A 231 -11.32 7.08 11.22
CA LYS A 231 -11.85 8.20 12.00
C LYS A 231 -10.74 9.20 12.35
N ARG A 232 -9.58 8.73 12.81
CA ARG A 232 -8.43 9.58 13.11
C ARG A 232 -7.91 10.29 11.87
N LEU A 233 -7.80 9.59 10.75
CA LEU A 233 -7.40 10.19 9.47
C LEU A 233 -8.34 11.34 9.10
N LYS A 234 -9.66 11.11 9.10
CA LYS A 234 -10.65 12.14 8.74
C LYS A 234 -10.63 13.37 9.64
N ALA A 235 -10.26 13.22 10.89
CA ALA A 235 -10.18 14.33 11.83
C ALA A 235 -9.01 15.29 11.55
N HIS A 236 -8.06 14.89 10.67
CA HIS A 236 -6.83 15.64 10.38
C HIS A 236 -6.64 15.96 8.88
N MET A 237 -7.68 15.70 8.04
CA MET A 237 -7.68 16.00 6.59
C MET A 237 -8.28 17.37 6.23
#